data_1c4b8a1050bd321044a81942ccf1a0bf
#
_entry.id   1c4b8a1050bd321044a81942ccf1a0bf
#
_cell.length_a   1.000
_cell.length_b   1.000
_cell.length_c   1.000
_cell.angle_alpha   90.00
_cell.angle_beta   90.00
_cell.angle_gamma   90.00
#
_symmetry.space_group_name_H-M   'P 1'
#
loop_
_entity.id
_entity.type
_entity.pdbx_description
1 polymer ?
#
loop_
_entity_poly.entity_id
_entity_poly.type
_entity_poly.pdbx_seq_one_letter_code
_entity_poly.pdbx_strand_id
1 'polypeptide(L)'
;MNFNNFTIKSQEAVQEAVNLVKARGQQAIEPVHLLTGVMKVGENVTNFIFQKLGVNGPQIALVVDKQIDSLPKVSGGEPYLSRESNEVLQKATQYSKEMGDEFVSLEHLLLALLTVKSTASTILKDAGMAEKELR
;
A
#
# COMPACT_ATOMS: atom_id res chain seq x y z
N MET A 1 -4.18 15.02 -4.76
CA MET A 1 -5.09 14.45 -3.77
C MET A 1 -4.84 15.06 -2.41
N ASN A 2 -5.89 15.27 -1.64
CA ASN A 2 -5.79 15.86 -0.31
C ASN A 2 -5.62 14.74 0.73
N PHE A 3 -4.54 14.84 1.52
CA PHE A 3 -4.23 13.85 2.56
C PHE A 3 -4.56 14.33 3.98
N ASN A 4 -5.32 15.41 4.10
CA ASN A 4 -5.64 15.98 5.42
C ASN A 4 -6.38 15.01 6.33
N ASN A 5 -7.14 14.08 5.75
CA ASN A 5 -7.88 13.08 6.50
C ASN A 5 -7.08 11.79 6.73
N PHE A 6 -5.80 11.78 6.39
CA PHE A 6 -4.93 10.64 6.62
C PHE A 6 -4.19 10.82 7.94
N THR A 7 -4.00 9.73 8.68
CA THR A 7 -3.13 9.77 9.86
C THR A 7 -1.72 10.17 9.45
N ILE A 8 -0.93 10.64 10.39
CA ILE A 8 0.47 10.98 10.09
C ILE A 8 1.21 9.76 9.57
N LYS A 9 0.98 8.58 10.15
CA LYS A 9 1.60 7.34 9.67
C LYS A 9 1.19 7.01 8.24
N SER A 10 -0.09 7.21 7.90
CA SER A 10 -0.56 6.98 6.54
C SER A 10 0.07 7.97 5.55
N GLN A 11 0.22 9.22 5.94
CA GLN A 11 0.91 10.22 5.12
C GLN A 11 2.37 9.82 4.90
N GLU A 12 3.03 9.35 5.97
CA GLU A 12 4.41 8.87 5.88
C GLU A 12 4.54 7.67 4.93
N ALA A 13 3.56 6.77 4.96
CA ALA A 13 3.56 5.60 4.08
C ALA A 13 3.48 6.02 2.60
N VAL A 14 2.63 6.99 2.29
CA VAL A 14 2.54 7.52 0.91
C VAL A 14 3.85 8.21 0.54
N GLN A 15 4.44 8.99 1.44
CA GLN A 15 5.71 9.66 1.18
C GLN A 15 6.84 8.65 0.95
N GLU A 16 6.85 7.54 1.70
CA GLU A 16 7.83 6.49 1.49
C GLU A 16 7.69 5.87 0.09
N ALA A 17 6.44 5.70 -0.38
CA ALA A 17 6.20 5.22 -1.74
C ALA A 17 6.78 6.18 -2.78
N VAL A 18 6.59 7.48 -2.58
CA VAL A 18 7.16 8.51 -3.47
C VAL A 18 8.69 8.42 -3.47
N ASN A 19 9.29 8.33 -2.28
CA ASN A 19 10.74 8.25 -2.14
C ASN A 19 11.30 6.99 -2.83
N LEU A 20 10.60 5.88 -2.70
CA LEU A 20 10.99 4.61 -3.32
C LEU A 20 10.98 4.72 -4.85
N VAL A 21 9.93 5.31 -5.41
CA VAL A 21 9.82 5.53 -6.86
C VAL A 21 11.01 6.35 -7.37
N LYS A 22 11.35 7.43 -6.64
CA LYS A 22 12.49 8.27 -7.01
C LYS A 22 13.81 7.50 -6.91
N ALA A 23 13.99 6.75 -5.81
CA ALA A 23 15.22 5.99 -5.59
C ALA A 23 15.45 4.91 -6.65
N ARG A 24 14.36 4.33 -7.17
CA ARG A 24 14.45 3.28 -8.19
C ARG A 24 14.45 3.81 -9.62
N GLY A 25 14.41 5.15 -9.79
CA GLY A 25 14.38 5.75 -11.12
C GLY A 25 13.10 5.47 -11.87
N GLN A 26 12.01 5.29 -11.16
CA GLN A 26 10.68 5.06 -11.72
C GLN A 26 9.86 6.34 -11.63
N GLN A 27 8.66 6.34 -12.18
CA GLN A 27 7.83 7.54 -12.20
C GLN A 27 6.42 7.31 -11.67
N ALA A 28 5.75 6.25 -12.12
CA ALA A 28 4.41 5.94 -11.66
C ALA A 28 4.49 5.29 -10.28
N ILE A 29 3.75 5.87 -9.32
CA ILE A 29 3.64 5.30 -7.97
C ILE A 29 2.53 4.25 -8.04
N GLU A 30 2.93 2.97 -8.02
CA GLU A 30 2.01 1.84 -8.12
C GLU A 30 1.57 1.34 -6.75
N PRO A 31 0.50 0.54 -6.68
CA PRO A 31 0.09 -0.03 -5.39
C PRO A 31 1.19 -0.82 -4.68
N VAL A 32 2.10 -1.48 -5.41
CA VAL A 32 3.23 -2.18 -4.79
C VAL A 32 4.17 -1.22 -4.06
N HIS A 33 4.32 0.00 -4.55
CA HIS A 33 5.09 1.04 -3.84
C HIS A 33 4.35 1.46 -2.57
N LEU A 34 3.03 1.64 -2.66
CA LEU A 34 2.22 2.00 -1.48
C LEU A 34 2.28 0.90 -0.44
N LEU A 35 2.20 -0.37 -0.86
CA LEU A 35 2.29 -1.50 0.06
C LEU A 35 3.64 -1.53 0.79
N THR A 36 4.73 -1.28 0.06
CA THR A 36 6.06 -1.18 0.67
C THR A 36 6.09 -0.07 1.73
N GLY A 37 5.51 1.09 1.40
CA GLY A 37 5.42 2.20 2.34
C GLY A 37 4.66 1.83 3.61
N VAL A 38 3.52 1.15 3.46
CA VAL A 38 2.71 0.71 4.60
C VAL A 38 3.50 -0.27 5.47
N MET A 39 4.17 -1.25 4.85
CA MET A 39 4.94 -2.25 5.58
C MET A 39 6.14 -1.64 6.31
N LYS A 40 6.79 -0.66 5.69
CA LYS A 40 7.97 -0.03 6.26
C LYS A 40 7.63 0.91 7.40
N VAL A 41 6.66 1.80 7.17
CA VAL A 41 6.28 2.80 8.17
C VAL A 41 5.49 2.15 9.31
N GLY A 42 4.62 1.20 8.98
CA GLY A 42 3.76 0.54 9.95
C GLY A 42 4.21 -0.88 10.27
N GLU A 43 5.50 -1.11 10.41
CA GLU A 43 6.04 -2.46 10.62
C GLU A 43 5.36 -3.21 11.75
N ASN A 44 5.13 -2.55 12.89
CA ASN A 44 4.49 -3.20 14.04
C ASN A 44 3.05 -3.60 13.72
N VAL A 45 2.31 -2.72 13.04
CA VAL A 45 0.92 -2.97 12.68
C VAL A 45 0.82 -4.09 11.66
N THR A 46 1.62 -4.03 10.60
CA THR A 46 1.57 -5.03 9.52
C THR A 46 2.04 -6.39 10.00
N ASN A 47 3.10 -6.43 10.81
CA ASN A 47 3.59 -7.69 11.36
C ASN A 47 2.55 -8.34 12.26
N PHE A 48 1.86 -7.55 13.08
CA PHE A 48 0.78 -8.06 13.93
C PHE A 48 -0.34 -8.67 13.09
N ILE A 49 -0.78 -7.96 12.05
CA ILE A 49 -1.85 -8.43 11.17
C ILE A 49 -1.41 -9.72 10.44
N PHE A 50 -0.20 -9.73 9.88
CA PHE A 50 0.29 -10.89 9.15
C PHE A 50 0.39 -12.12 10.05
N GLN A 51 0.91 -11.96 11.28
CA GLN A 51 0.99 -13.05 12.24
C GLN A 51 -0.40 -13.58 12.60
N LYS A 52 -1.33 -12.66 12.85
CA LYS A 52 -2.71 -13.03 13.21
C LYS A 52 -3.38 -13.83 12.11
N LEU A 53 -3.11 -13.50 10.85
CA LEU A 53 -3.70 -14.17 9.70
C LEU A 53 -2.89 -15.38 9.23
N GLY A 54 -1.75 -15.66 9.85
CA GLY A 54 -0.89 -16.78 9.44
C GLY A 54 -0.21 -16.54 8.10
N VAL A 55 0.07 -15.27 7.76
CA VAL A 55 0.66 -14.88 6.49
C VAL A 55 2.14 -14.59 6.69
N ASN A 56 2.97 -15.01 5.72
CA ASN A 56 4.42 -14.80 5.78
C ASN A 56 4.78 -13.41 5.27
N GLY A 57 4.92 -12.44 6.20
CA GLY A 57 5.26 -11.06 5.88
C GLY A 57 6.58 -10.90 5.13
N PRO A 58 7.69 -11.52 5.58
CA PRO A 58 8.96 -11.44 4.86
C PRO A 58 8.86 -11.93 3.41
N GLN A 59 8.07 -12.97 3.16
CA GLN A 59 7.87 -13.47 1.79
C GLN A 59 7.13 -12.46 0.94
N ILE A 60 6.10 -11.81 1.50
CA ILE A 60 5.38 -10.74 0.81
C ILE A 60 6.36 -9.64 0.43
N ALA A 61 7.21 -9.21 1.37
CA ALA A 61 8.19 -8.15 1.11
C ALA A 61 9.14 -8.51 -0.03
N LEU A 62 9.59 -9.76 -0.09
CA LEU A 62 10.47 -10.23 -1.17
C LEU A 62 9.78 -10.20 -2.53
N VAL A 63 8.54 -10.70 -2.59
CA VAL A 63 7.78 -10.73 -3.85
C VAL A 63 7.49 -9.31 -4.33
N VAL A 64 7.09 -8.42 -3.41
CA VAL A 64 6.82 -7.02 -3.74
C VAL A 64 8.09 -6.34 -4.27
N ASP A 65 9.23 -6.57 -3.62
CA ASP A 65 10.49 -5.95 -4.04
C ASP A 65 10.89 -6.40 -5.45
N LYS A 66 10.74 -7.69 -5.75
CA LYS A 66 10.99 -8.20 -7.10
C LYS A 66 10.08 -7.58 -8.13
N GLN A 67 8.80 -7.41 -7.78
CA GLN A 67 7.84 -6.79 -8.68
C GLN A 67 8.22 -5.34 -8.96
N ILE A 68 8.65 -4.59 -7.94
CA ILE A 68 9.09 -3.22 -8.11
C ILE A 68 10.30 -3.14 -9.02
N ASP A 69 11.26 -4.06 -8.86
CA ASP A 69 12.45 -4.09 -9.72
C ASP A 69 12.11 -4.34 -11.18
N SER A 70 11.00 -5.01 -11.47
CA SER A 70 10.56 -5.29 -12.83
C SER A 70 9.87 -4.13 -13.52
N LEU A 71 9.49 -3.08 -12.76
CA LEU A 71 8.77 -1.95 -13.32
C LEU A 71 9.69 -1.06 -14.15
N PRO A 72 9.14 -0.36 -15.17
CA PRO A 72 9.97 0.46 -16.05
C PRO A 72 10.70 1.57 -15.31
N LYS A 73 11.94 1.83 -15.75
CA LYS A 73 12.70 2.98 -15.29
C LYS A 73 12.61 4.05 -16.36
N VAL A 74 12.40 5.29 -15.92
CA VAL A 74 12.29 6.43 -16.84
C VAL A 74 13.21 7.54 -16.37
N SER A 75 13.69 8.37 -17.28
CA SER A 75 14.54 9.50 -16.93
C SER A 75 13.72 10.79 -16.94
N GLY A 76 13.83 11.55 -15.86
CA GLY A 76 13.13 12.82 -15.73
C GLY A 76 11.66 12.65 -15.37
N GLY A 77 11.01 13.74 -15.09
CA GLY A 77 9.60 13.78 -14.75
C GLY A 77 9.34 13.58 -13.27
N GLU A 78 8.26 14.18 -12.79
CA GLU A 78 7.85 14.06 -11.39
C GLU A 78 7.07 12.77 -11.18
N PRO A 79 7.24 12.14 -10.02
CA PRO A 79 6.41 10.99 -9.67
C PRO A 79 4.92 11.36 -9.65
N TYR A 80 4.09 10.42 -10.06
CA TYR A 80 2.63 10.61 -10.03
C TYR A 80 1.96 9.30 -9.62
N LEU A 81 0.79 9.43 -9.02
CA LEU A 81 -0.01 8.27 -8.62
C LEU A 81 -0.59 7.61 -9.87
N SER A 82 -0.39 6.31 -10.01
CA SER A 82 -1.04 5.56 -11.07
C SER A 82 -2.56 5.55 -10.85
N ARG A 83 -3.30 5.14 -11.87
CA ARG A 83 -4.75 4.99 -11.76
C ARG A 83 -5.12 4.06 -10.61
N GLU A 84 -4.47 2.92 -10.54
CA GLU A 84 -4.75 1.93 -9.50
C GLU A 84 -4.40 2.46 -8.10
N SER A 85 -3.30 3.22 -7.98
CA SER A 85 -2.94 3.84 -6.70
C SER A 85 -3.98 4.87 -6.27
N ASN A 86 -4.50 5.67 -7.21
CA ASN A 86 -5.58 6.59 -6.89
C ASN A 86 -6.82 5.84 -6.41
N GLU A 87 -7.15 4.72 -7.04
CA GLU A 87 -8.28 3.88 -6.62
C GLU A 87 -8.06 3.34 -5.21
N VAL A 88 -6.84 2.91 -4.87
CA VAL A 88 -6.49 2.42 -3.53
C VAL A 88 -6.73 3.51 -2.50
N LEU A 89 -6.23 4.73 -2.76
CA LEU A 89 -6.37 5.83 -1.80
C LEU A 89 -7.84 6.25 -1.62
N GLN A 90 -8.60 6.26 -2.70
CA GLN A 90 -10.04 6.56 -2.64
C GLN A 90 -10.79 5.48 -1.87
N LYS A 91 -10.46 4.22 -2.11
CA LYS A 91 -11.10 3.10 -1.42
C LYS A 91 -10.77 3.10 0.07
N ALA A 92 -9.53 3.43 0.43
CA ALA A 92 -9.14 3.55 1.83
C ALA A 92 -9.95 4.64 2.54
N THR A 93 -10.17 5.76 1.86
CA THR A 93 -11.00 6.85 2.39
C THR A 93 -12.44 6.38 2.58
N GLN A 94 -12.97 5.64 1.62
CA GLN A 94 -14.31 5.07 1.72
C GLN A 94 -14.43 4.13 2.92
N TYR A 95 -13.44 3.26 3.12
CA TYR A 95 -13.44 2.34 4.26
C TYR A 95 -13.42 3.08 5.59
N SER A 96 -12.63 4.15 5.72
CA SER A 96 -12.61 4.90 6.97
C SER A 96 -13.99 5.46 7.29
N LYS A 97 -14.70 5.96 6.29
CA LYS A 97 -16.06 6.49 6.48
C LYS A 97 -17.06 5.40 6.85
N GLU A 98 -16.98 4.26 6.14
CA GLU A 98 -17.89 3.13 6.41
C GLU A 98 -17.71 2.58 7.82
N MET A 99 -16.48 2.62 8.33
CA MET A 99 -16.16 2.13 9.67
C MET A 99 -16.37 3.18 10.76
N GLY A 100 -16.79 4.38 10.38
CA GLY A 100 -17.00 5.47 11.35
C GLY A 100 -15.72 6.07 11.87
N ASP A 101 -14.60 5.89 11.16
CA ASP A 101 -13.31 6.42 11.57
C ASP A 101 -13.09 7.80 10.97
N GLU A 102 -12.55 8.71 11.76
CA GLU A 102 -12.31 10.08 11.31
C GLU A 102 -11.15 10.17 10.33
N PHE A 103 -10.14 9.33 10.52
CA PHE A 103 -8.91 9.39 9.72
C PHE A 103 -8.64 8.07 9.00
N VAL A 104 -8.00 8.17 7.84
CA VAL A 104 -7.55 7.00 7.07
C VAL A 104 -6.27 6.49 7.71
N SER A 105 -6.32 5.30 8.28
CA SER A 105 -5.20 4.66 8.96
C SER A 105 -4.48 3.68 8.04
N LEU A 106 -3.36 3.12 8.52
CA LEU A 106 -2.62 2.10 7.79
C LEU A 106 -3.49 0.86 7.53
N GLU A 107 -4.38 0.52 8.46
CA GLU A 107 -5.29 -0.62 8.28
C GLU A 107 -6.24 -0.40 7.11
N HIS A 108 -6.76 0.81 6.96
CA HIS A 108 -7.62 1.14 5.83
C HIS A 108 -6.84 1.05 4.52
N LEU A 109 -5.59 1.51 4.51
CA LEU A 109 -4.73 1.41 3.34
C LEU A 109 -4.46 -0.05 2.97
N LEU A 110 -4.16 -0.88 3.96
CA LEU A 110 -3.89 -2.30 3.72
C LEU A 110 -5.12 -3.01 3.17
N LEU A 111 -6.30 -2.72 3.73
CA LEU A 111 -7.55 -3.29 3.23
C LEU A 111 -7.81 -2.87 1.79
N ALA A 112 -7.59 -1.60 1.47
CA ALA A 112 -7.76 -1.10 0.10
C ALA A 112 -6.76 -1.74 -0.86
N LEU A 113 -5.51 -1.92 -0.42
CA LEU A 113 -4.50 -2.61 -1.22
C LEU A 113 -4.89 -4.06 -1.52
N LEU A 114 -5.60 -4.69 -0.60
CA LEU A 114 -6.09 -6.05 -0.77
C LEU A 114 -7.28 -6.12 -1.73
N THR A 115 -8.18 -5.15 -1.69
CA THR A 115 -9.47 -5.23 -2.38
C THR A 115 -9.50 -4.55 -3.74
N VAL A 116 -8.68 -3.52 -3.96
CA VAL A 116 -8.58 -2.89 -5.29
C VAL A 116 -7.70 -3.77 -6.17
N LYS A 117 -8.23 -4.13 -7.33
CA LYS A 117 -7.52 -5.03 -8.26
C LYS A 117 -6.20 -4.41 -8.72
N SER A 118 -5.09 -5.07 -8.44
CA SER A 118 -3.75 -4.65 -8.83
C SER A 118 -2.78 -5.81 -8.58
N THR A 119 -1.52 -5.63 -8.98
CA THR A 119 -0.48 -6.60 -8.67
C THR A 119 -0.34 -6.77 -7.16
N ALA A 120 -0.45 -5.67 -6.40
CA ALA A 120 -0.35 -5.73 -4.94
C ALA A 120 -1.45 -6.62 -4.34
N SER A 121 -2.70 -6.46 -4.80
CA SER A 121 -3.81 -7.28 -4.29
C SER A 121 -3.60 -8.76 -4.62
N THR A 122 -3.09 -9.06 -5.80
CA THR A 122 -2.78 -10.43 -6.19
C THR A 122 -1.72 -11.04 -5.26
N ILE A 123 -0.66 -10.28 -4.97
CA ILE A 123 0.40 -10.75 -4.07
C ILE A 123 -0.15 -11.04 -2.67
N LEU A 124 -0.98 -10.13 -2.14
CA LEU A 124 -1.56 -10.30 -0.80
C LEU A 124 -2.52 -11.50 -0.76
N LYS A 125 -3.36 -11.66 -1.77
CA LYS A 125 -4.30 -12.79 -1.84
C LYS A 125 -3.56 -14.11 -1.98
N ASP A 126 -2.53 -14.15 -2.81
CA ASP A 126 -1.72 -15.36 -2.99
C ASP A 126 -1.00 -15.75 -1.71
N ALA A 127 -0.71 -14.78 -0.84
CA ALA A 127 -0.10 -15.02 0.46
C ALA A 127 -1.12 -15.50 1.51
N GLY A 128 -2.41 -15.49 1.18
CA GLY A 128 -3.46 -16.00 2.07
C GLY A 128 -4.31 -14.96 2.75
N MET A 129 -4.20 -13.69 2.38
CA MET A 129 -5.03 -12.65 2.99
C MET A 129 -6.43 -12.64 2.39
N ALA A 130 -7.44 -12.47 3.24
CA ALA A 130 -8.83 -12.37 2.83
C ALA A 130 -9.46 -11.12 3.45
N GLU A 131 -10.31 -10.45 2.68
CA GLU A 131 -10.96 -9.19 3.11
C GLU A 131 -11.72 -9.34 4.41
N LYS A 132 -12.50 -10.40 4.54
CA LYS A 132 -13.36 -10.60 5.73
C LYS A 132 -12.56 -10.68 7.02
N GLU A 133 -11.29 -11.04 6.96
CA GLU A 133 -10.44 -11.17 8.14
C GLU A 133 -9.84 -9.82 8.56
N LEU A 134 -9.84 -8.83 7.67
CA LEU A 134 -9.33 -7.50 7.95
C LEU A 134 -10.41 -6.52 8.39
N ARG A 135 -11.67 -6.84 8.14
CA ARG A 135 -12.79 -5.95 8.48
C ARG A 135 -13.25 -6.07 9.91
#